data_0840dacdee6975aa4efccec7333855d6
#
_entry.id   0840dacdee6975aa4efccec7333855d6
#
_cell.length_a   1.000
_cell.length_b   1.000
_cell.length_c   1.000
_cell.angle_alpha   90.00
_cell.angle_beta   90.00
_cell.angle_gamma   90.00
#
_symmetry.space_group_name_H-M   'P 1'
#
loop_
_entity.id
_entity.type
_entity.pdbx_description
1 polymer ?
#
loop_
_entity_poly.entity_id
_entity_poly.type
_entity_poly.pdbx_seq_one_letter_code
_entity_poly.pdbx_strand_id
1 'polypeptide(L)'
;MTPRPPANLLHRVLLLLAALCGTLSAQINVELQFPRSTYLVDEPALATLRITNMAGRDIVLGEKTQNGPWCQIQVQAVHGSSPTPRQNSPSFPPLFIRAGETVSRSVNVLDIYDIPSPGQYRVRANIVMESVRDPYVTAPAYFTTDPGKVIWSTTVGVPEEKSAGDSPRTYSVITLKRREGVFLYAKLEARQDGWRFPPYQLGRMLSAMPPQSQTDRENNLYVFHAAEDDLYTLTQIDVATGRSGQAVYRSKTPKGGRPRMERLPDGRLAISGGIRITDEEMKPPAAADRAKLSDRPQGF
;
A
#
# COMPACT_ATOMS: atom_id res chain seq x y z
N MET A 1 -57.60 -18.47 -49.84
CA MET A 1 -57.54 -19.18 -48.54
C MET A 1 -56.13 -18.97 -47.95
N THR A 2 -56.02 -18.06 -47.00
CA THR A 2 -54.75 -17.82 -46.31
C THR A 2 -54.71 -18.66 -45.02
N PRO A 3 -53.66 -19.44 -44.78
CA PRO A 3 -53.57 -20.27 -43.60
C PRO A 3 -53.36 -19.39 -42.36
N ARG A 4 -54.21 -19.55 -41.34
CA ARG A 4 -54.06 -18.96 -40.01
C ARG A 4 -52.86 -19.60 -39.29
N PRO A 5 -51.95 -18.84 -38.73
CA PRO A 5 -50.86 -19.42 -37.95
C PRO A 5 -51.41 -20.10 -36.68
N PRO A 6 -50.82 -21.22 -36.25
CA PRO A 6 -51.30 -21.97 -35.11
C PRO A 6 -51.09 -21.14 -33.84
N ALA A 7 -52.18 -20.94 -33.06
CA ALA A 7 -52.20 -20.15 -31.82
C ALA A 7 -51.11 -20.55 -30.78
N ASN A 8 -50.60 -21.76 -30.87
CA ASN A 8 -49.54 -22.28 -29.98
C ASN A 8 -48.16 -21.67 -30.25
N LEU A 9 -47.91 -21.11 -31.45
CA LEU A 9 -46.61 -20.49 -31.73
C LEU A 9 -46.48 -19.12 -31.05
N LEU A 10 -47.55 -18.36 -31.04
CA LEU A 10 -47.60 -17.04 -30.37
C LEU A 10 -47.40 -17.17 -28.86
N HIS A 11 -48.04 -18.17 -28.24
CA HIS A 11 -47.85 -18.46 -26.81
C HIS A 11 -46.45 -18.91 -26.45
N ARG A 12 -45.80 -19.70 -27.29
CA ARG A 12 -44.41 -20.13 -27.08
C ARG A 12 -43.40 -18.99 -27.24
N VAL A 13 -43.61 -18.08 -28.18
CA VAL A 13 -42.79 -16.88 -28.37
C VAL A 13 -42.99 -15.91 -27.21
N LEU A 14 -44.25 -15.73 -26.72
CA LEU A 14 -44.52 -14.86 -25.56
C LEU A 14 -43.90 -15.42 -24.25
N LEU A 15 -43.93 -16.73 -24.05
CA LEU A 15 -43.27 -17.41 -22.93
C LEU A 15 -41.74 -17.33 -23.00
N LEU A 16 -41.16 -17.41 -24.20
CA LEU A 16 -39.72 -17.21 -24.40
C LEU A 16 -39.29 -15.76 -24.17
N LEU A 17 -40.07 -14.77 -24.60
CA LEU A 17 -39.83 -13.35 -24.28
C LEU A 17 -39.95 -13.05 -22.79
N ALA A 18 -40.94 -13.66 -22.12
CA ALA A 18 -41.09 -13.52 -20.67
C ALA A 18 -39.98 -14.17 -19.86
N ALA A 19 -39.40 -15.27 -20.35
CA ALA A 19 -38.21 -15.90 -19.74
C ALA A 19 -36.94 -15.12 -19.97
N LEU A 20 -36.85 -14.27 -21.00
CA LEU A 20 -35.72 -13.35 -21.22
C LEU A 20 -35.81 -12.06 -20.38
N CYS A 21 -36.99 -11.74 -19.77
CA CYS A 21 -37.09 -10.73 -18.74
C CYS A 21 -36.55 -11.23 -17.38
N GLY A 22 -35.47 -12.02 -17.41
CA GLY A 22 -34.71 -12.41 -16.24
C GLY A 22 -34.28 -11.16 -15.48
N THR A 23 -34.60 -11.14 -14.23
CA THR A 23 -34.30 -10.16 -13.20
C THR A 23 -33.04 -9.34 -13.52
N LEU A 24 -33.23 -8.09 -13.95
CA LEU A 24 -32.23 -7.03 -13.90
C LEU A 24 -31.99 -6.74 -12.40
N SER A 25 -31.32 -7.67 -11.72
CA SER A 25 -30.77 -7.38 -10.41
C SER A 25 -29.84 -6.20 -10.59
N ALA A 26 -30.01 -5.19 -9.76
CA ALA A 26 -29.12 -4.04 -9.72
C ALA A 26 -27.68 -4.57 -9.63
N GLN A 27 -26.97 -4.58 -10.75
CA GLN A 27 -25.67 -5.18 -10.82
C GLN A 27 -24.64 -4.12 -10.45
N ILE A 28 -24.04 -4.27 -9.28
CA ILE A 28 -22.77 -3.63 -8.98
C ILE A 28 -21.69 -4.67 -9.13
N ASN A 29 -20.58 -4.28 -9.78
CA ASN A 29 -19.37 -5.06 -9.76
C ASN A 29 -18.48 -4.55 -8.64
N VAL A 30 -17.99 -5.45 -7.79
CA VAL A 30 -17.12 -5.11 -6.65
C VAL A 30 -15.83 -5.92 -6.73
N GLU A 31 -14.70 -5.21 -6.65
CA GLU A 31 -13.38 -5.79 -6.74
C GLU A 31 -12.52 -5.28 -5.58
N LEU A 32 -11.71 -6.18 -5.01
CA LEU A 32 -10.72 -5.85 -4.00
C LEU A 32 -9.35 -6.33 -4.46
N GLN A 33 -8.37 -5.43 -4.46
CA GLN A 33 -7.03 -5.75 -4.95
C GLN A 33 -5.96 -5.13 -4.04
N PHE A 34 -4.87 -5.86 -3.86
CA PHE A 34 -3.66 -5.34 -3.23
C PHE A 34 -2.64 -4.98 -4.32
N PRO A 35 -1.97 -3.81 -4.26
CA PRO A 35 -0.96 -3.41 -5.24
C PRO A 35 0.29 -4.31 -5.19
N ARG A 36 0.47 -5.06 -4.12
CA ARG A 36 1.57 -6.01 -3.92
C ARG A 36 1.11 -7.18 -3.05
N SER A 37 1.79 -8.31 -3.19
CA SER A 37 1.43 -9.55 -2.50
C SER A 37 2.11 -9.71 -1.13
N THR A 38 3.21 -8.97 -0.85
CA THR A 38 4.01 -9.15 0.37
C THR A 38 4.28 -7.81 1.06
N TYR A 39 4.01 -7.78 2.36
CA TYR A 39 4.18 -6.65 3.26
C TYR A 39 5.06 -7.05 4.44
N LEU A 40 5.77 -6.10 5.02
CA LEU A 40 6.41 -6.33 6.31
C LEU A 40 5.34 -6.43 7.41
N VAL A 41 5.58 -7.21 8.45
CA VAL A 41 4.69 -7.22 9.64
C VAL A 41 4.57 -5.79 10.18
N ASP A 42 3.35 -5.38 10.53
CA ASP A 42 2.96 -4.02 10.94
C ASP A 42 3.01 -2.95 9.81
N GLU A 43 3.39 -3.29 8.58
CA GLU A 43 3.32 -2.37 7.45
C GLU A 43 1.88 -2.18 6.97
N PRO A 44 1.40 -0.93 6.73
CA PRO A 44 0.06 -0.70 6.22
C PRO A 44 -0.24 -1.51 4.95
N ALA A 45 -1.21 -2.43 5.03
CA ALA A 45 -1.66 -3.23 3.91
C ALA A 45 -2.84 -2.55 3.21
N LEU A 46 -2.52 -1.66 2.27
CA LEU A 46 -3.49 -0.87 1.53
C LEU A 46 -4.10 -1.70 0.41
N ALA A 47 -5.40 -2.03 0.53
CA ALA A 47 -6.20 -2.60 -0.54
C ALA A 47 -6.96 -1.50 -1.29
N THR A 48 -7.19 -1.68 -2.58
CA THR A 48 -8.08 -0.85 -3.39
C THR A 48 -9.40 -1.58 -3.57
N LEU A 49 -10.47 -1.02 -3.00
CA LEU A 49 -11.84 -1.43 -3.24
C LEU A 49 -12.39 -0.63 -4.41
N ARG A 50 -12.80 -1.31 -5.49
CA ARG A 50 -13.44 -0.71 -6.67
C ARG A 50 -14.89 -1.15 -6.72
N ILE A 51 -15.80 -0.19 -6.92
CA ILE A 51 -17.23 -0.43 -7.04
C ILE A 51 -17.69 0.20 -8.34
N THR A 52 -18.20 -0.62 -9.27
CA THR A 52 -18.76 -0.16 -10.55
C THR A 52 -20.28 -0.32 -10.51
N ASN A 53 -20.99 0.77 -10.72
CA ASN A 53 -22.43 0.74 -10.80
C ASN A 53 -22.91 0.37 -12.21
N MET A 54 -23.40 -0.85 -12.37
CA MET A 54 -23.95 -1.36 -13.63
C MET A 54 -25.50 -1.42 -13.62
N ALA A 55 -26.14 -0.80 -12.61
CA ALA A 55 -27.60 -0.91 -12.39
C ALA A 55 -28.45 -0.08 -13.37
N GLY A 56 -27.84 0.75 -14.21
CA GLY A 56 -28.57 1.68 -15.09
C GLY A 56 -29.25 2.85 -14.37
N ARG A 57 -29.07 2.98 -13.06
CA ARG A 57 -29.56 4.07 -12.19
C ARG A 57 -28.50 4.41 -11.14
N ASP A 58 -28.59 5.61 -10.59
CA ASP A 58 -27.72 6.02 -9.50
C ASP A 58 -27.98 5.17 -8.24
N ILE A 59 -26.91 4.90 -7.49
CA ILE A 59 -26.95 4.17 -6.22
C ILE A 59 -26.33 5.00 -5.10
N VAL A 60 -26.88 4.83 -3.90
CA VAL A 60 -26.37 5.41 -2.66
C VAL A 60 -26.03 4.26 -1.71
N LEU A 61 -24.79 4.21 -1.26
CA LEU A 61 -24.36 3.33 -0.17
C LEU A 61 -24.35 4.17 1.10
N GLY A 62 -25.24 3.87 2.03
CA GLY A 62 -25.38 4.61 3.28
C GLY A 62 -24.30 4.29 4.30
N GLU A 63 -24.15 5.13 5.31
CA GLU A 63 -23.21 4.92 6.41
C GLU A 63 -23.56 3.67 7.23
N LYS A 64 -24.86 3.48 7.49
CA LYS A 64 -25.41 2.30 8.16
C LYS A 64 -26.64 1.82 7.41
N THR A 65 -26.77 0.52 7.29
CA THR A 65 -27.97 -0.16 6.83
C THR A 65 -28.63 -0.88 8.02
N GLN A 66 -29.84 -1.41 7.86
CA GLN A 66 -30.46 -2.24 8.90
C GLN A 66 -29.59 -3.44 9.28
N ASN A 67 -28.69 -3.88 8.40
CA ASN A 67 -27.79 -5.01 8.57
C ASN A 67 -26.35 -4.58 8.95
N GLY A 68 -26.12 -3.33 9.39
CA GLY A 68 -24.81 -2.80 9.78
C GLY A 68 -24.22 -1.83 8.75
N PRO A 69 -22.89 -1.60 8.76
CA PRO A 69 -22.23 -0.70 7.83
C PRO A 69 -22.31 -1.24 6.39
N TRP A 70 -22.46 -0.32 5.42
CA TRP A 70 -22.60 -0.68 4.01
C TRP A 70 -21.38 -1.42 3.42
N CYS A 71 -20.20 -1.26 4.03
CA CYS A 71 -18.98 -1.95 3.65
C CYS A 71 -18.40 -2.67 4.86
N GLN A 72 -18.18 -3.97 4.72
CA GLN A 72 -17.59 -4.82 5.75
C GLN A 72 -16.38 -5.55 5.15
N ILE A 73 -15.21 -5.34 5.72
CA ILE A 73 -14.01 -6.07 5.32
C ILE A 73 -13.87 -7.29 6.21
N GLN A 74 -13.67 -8.46 5.61
CA GLN A 74 -13.42 -9.72 6.31
C GLN A 74 -12.01 -10.19 6.02
N VAL A 75 -11.27 -10.51 7.08
CA VAL A 75 -9.90 -11.04 7.01
C VAL A 75 -9.83 -12.39 7.69
N GLN A 76 -9.24 -13.35 7.01
CA GLN A 76 -9.01 -14.70 7.52
C GLN A 76 -7.57 -15.10 7.25
N ALA A 77 -6.92 -15.69 8.24
CA ALA A 77 -5.65 -16.36 8.00
C ALA A 77 -5.89 -17.61 7.13
N VAL A 78 -5.01 -17.84 6.16
CA VAL A 78 -5.06 -19.08 5.35
C VAL A 78 -4.66 -20.27 6.20
N HIS A 79 -3.74 -20.05 7.15
CA HIS A 79 -3.32 -21.03 8.14
C HIS A 79 -3.28 -20.40 9.53
N GLY A 80 -3.62 -21.16 10.56
CA GLY A 80 -3.62 -20.69 11.95
C GLY A 80 -4.88 -19.90 12.34
N SER A 81 -4.75 -19.07 13.37
CA SER A 81 -5.86 -18.30 13.93
C SER A 81 -6.15 -17.06 13.10
N SER A 82 -7.42 -16.78 12.85
CA SER A 82 -7.84 -15.56 12.15
C SER A 82 -7.57 -14.31 12.99
N PRO A 83 -7.24 -13.18 12.34
CA PRO A 83 -7.02 -11.90 13.01
C PRO A 83 -8.25 -11.42 13.77
N THR A 84 -8.01 -10.67 14.85
CA THR A 84 -9.08 -10.06 15.64
C THR A 84 -9.45 -8.68 15.09
N PRO A 85 -10.74 -8.38 14.89
CA PRO A 85 -11.17 -7.04 14.52
C PRO A 85 -10.82 -6.03 15.61
N ARG A 86 -10.38 -4.83 15.23
CA ARG A 86 -10.12 -3.73 16.16
C ARG A 86 -11.43 -3.11 16.63
N GLN A 87 -11.51 -2.75 17.91
CA GLN A 87 -12.73 -2.13 18.49
C GLN A 87 -13.12 -0.81 17.82
N ASN A 88 -12.12 -0.01 17.43
CA ASN A 88 -12.30 1.31 16.82
C ASN A 88 -12.02 1.27 15.31
N SER A 89 -12.53 0.26 14.61
CA SER A 89 -12.38 0.18 13.15
C SER A 89 -13.05 1.40 12.49
N PRO A 90 -12.39 2.02 11.49
CA PRO A 90 -12.97 3.17 10.80
C PRO A 90 -14.25 2.77 10.07
N SER A 91 -15.27 3.63 10.15
CA SER A 91 -16.48 3.48 9.34
C SER A 91 -16.24 4.02 7.93
N PHE A 92 -16.91 3.40 6.97
CA PHE A 92 -16.86 3.89 5.59
C PHE A 92 -17.91 4.99 5.42
N PRO A 93 -17.54 6.21 4.97
CA PRO A 93 -18.49 7.29 4.74
C PRO A 93 -19.47 6.92 3.62
N PRO A 94 -20.66 7.53 3.59
CA PRO A 94 -21.63 7.34 2.52
C PRO A 94 -21.00 7.57 1.14
N LEU A 95 -21.45 6.80 0.15
CA LEU A 95 -20.93 6.84 -1.20
C LEU A 95 -22.05 6.93 -2.21
N PHE A 96 -22.03 7.98 -3.04
CA PHE A 96 -22.92 8.15 -4.18
C PHE A 96 -22.19 7.72 -5.45
N ILE A 97 -22.81 6.85 -6.27
CA ILE A 97 -22.20 6.31 -7.49
C ILE A 97 -23.24 6.44 -8.61
N ARG A 98 -22.94 7.22 -9.64
CA ARG A 98 -23.81 7.40 -10.80
C ARG A 98 -23.90 6.13 -11.62
N ALA A 99 -24.95 6.03 -12.45
CA ALA A 99 -25.08 4.93 -13.40
C ALA A 99 -23.85 4.86 -14.32
N GLY A 100 -23.22 3.69 -14.42
CA GLY A 100 -22.00 3.44 -15.20
C GLY A 100 -20.70 3.93 -14.55
N GLU A 101 -20.76 4.61 -13.41
CA GLU A 101 -19.57 5.13 -12.72
C GLU A 101 -18.81 4.03 -11.97
N THR A 102 -17.48 4.17 -11.93
CA THR A 102 -16.59 3.37 -11.08
C THR A 102 -15.94 4.25 -10.03
N VAL A 103 -16.10 3.92 -8.76
CA VAL A 103 -15.45 4.59 -7.64
C VAL A 103 -14.44 3.67 -7.00
N SER A 104 -13.27 4.22 -6.64
CA SER A 104 -12.21 3.50 -5.93
C SER A 104 -12.01 4.07 -4.53
N ARG A 105 -11.77 3.20 -3.55
CA ARG A 105 -11.45 3.55 -2.17
C ARG A 105 -10.24 2.76 -1.70
N SER A 106 -9.31 3.45 -1.04
CA SER A 106 -8.19 2.80 -0.36
C SER A 106 -8.62 2.36 1.03
N VAL A 107 -8.31 1.13 1.37
CA VAL A 107 -8.64 0.51 2.66
C VAL A 107 -7.37 -0.06 3.26
N ASN A 108 -6.95 0.46 4.41
CA ASN A 108 -5.87 -0.15 5.16
C ASN A 108 -6.44 -1.27 6.04
N VAL A 109 -6.07 -2.50 5.74
CA VAL A 109 -6.57 -3.67 6.46
C VAL A 109 -6.13 -3.68 7.92
N LEU A 110 -4.96 -3.11 8.23
CA LEU A 110 -4.44 -3.03 9.60
C LEU A 110 -5.17 -2.00 10.48
N ASP A 111 -5.92 -1.07 9.90
CA ASP A 111 -6.79 -0.18 10.68
C ASP A 111 -8.05 -0.90 11.16
N ILE A 112 -8.43 -2.01 10.50
CA ILE A 112 -9.64 -2.77 10.79
C ILE A 112 -9.32 -4.02 11.63
N TYR A 113 -8.17 -4.66 11.39
CA TYR A 113 -7.77 -5.90 12.06
C TYR A 113 -6.39 -5.79 12.70
N ASP A 114 -6.22 -6.45 13.83
CA ASP A 114 -4.90 -6.69 14.42
C ASP A 114 -4.29 -7.94 13.79
N ILE A 115 -3.17 -7.76 13.07
CA ILE A 115 -2.49 -8.82 12.31
C ILE A 115 -1.03 -8.94 12.79
N PRO A 116 -0.80 -9.50 13.97
CA PRO A 116 0.54 -9.50 14.58
C PRO A 116 1.45 -10.60 14.03
N SER A 117 0.89 -11.60 13.38
CA SER A 117 1.63 -12.81 12.98
C SER A 117 2.02 -12.79 11.51
N PRO A 118 3.24 -13.27 11.19
CA PRO A 118 3.59 -13.55 9.79
C PRO A 118 2.67 -14.63 9.21
N GLY A 119 2.30 -14.48 7.94
CA GLY A 119 1.44 -15.48 7.30
C GLY A 119 0.71 -14.94 6.09
N GLN A 120 -0.04 -15.83 5.44
CA GLN A 120 -0.91 -15.47 4.31
C GLN A 120 -2.34 -15.23 4.80
N TYR A 121 -2.92 -14.14 4.32
CA TYR A 121 -4.26 -13.69 4.67
C TYR A 121 -5.13 -13.56 3.43
N ARG A 122 -6.38 -13.99 3.59
CA ARG A 122 -7.45 -13.86 2.61
C ARG A 122 -8.38 -12.74 3.05
N VAL A 123 -8.66 -11.81 2.16
CA VAL A 123 -9.51 -10.65 2.40
C VAL A 123 -10.66 -10.61 1.42
N ARG A 124 -11.86 -10.29 1.91
CA ARG A 124 -13.05 -10.03 1.11
C ARG A 124 -13.73 -8.76 1.61
N ALA A 125 -14.37 -8.05 0.70
CA ALA A 125 -15.28 -6.98 1.04
C ALA A 125 -16.71 -7.42 0.76
N ASN A 126 -17.62 -7.17 1.72
CA ASN A 126 -19.04 -7.36 1.59
C ASN A 126 -19.68 -5.98 1.48
N ILE A 127 -20.42 -5.72 0.40
CA ILE A 127 -21.14 -4.47 0.17
C ILE A 127 -22.62 -4.72 0.39
N VAL A 128 -23.17 -4.09 1.42
CA VAL A 128 -24.56 -4.22 1.84
C VAL A 128 -25.35 -3.05 1.29
N MET A 129 -26.44 -3.33 0.60
CA MET A 129 -27.41 -2.34 0.09
C MET A 129 -28.78 -2.61 0.69
N GLU A 130 -29.49 -1.55 1.09
CA GLU A 130 -30.85 -1.69 1.66
C GLU A 130 -31.85 -2.34 0.69
N SER A 131 -31.66 -2.09 -0.62
CA SER A 131 -32.54 -2.61 -1.67
C SER A 131 -32.29 -4.06 -2.06
N VAL A 132 -31.24 -4.70 -1.51
CA VAL A 132 -30.81 -6.05 -1.91
C VAL A 132 -30.66 -6.91 -0.66
N ARG A 133 -31.27 -8.11 -0.69
CA ARG A 133 -31.26 -9.03 0.45
C ARG A 133 -29.86 -9.58 0.76
N ASP A 134 -29.11 -9.95 -0.28
CA ASP A 134 -27.80 -10.57 -0.14
C ASP A 134 -26.70 -9.56 -0.45
N PRO A 135 -25.63 -9.49 0.34
CA PRO A 135 -24.51 -8.60 0.09
C PRO A 135 -23.76 -8.97 -1.19
N TYR A 136 -23.23 -7.98 -1.89
CA TYR A 136 -22.25 -8.22 -2.95
C TYR A 136 -20.89 -8.51 -2.32
N VAL A 137 -20.33 -9.67 -2.63
CA VAL A 137 -19.08 -10.14 -2.06
C VAL A 137 -17.99 -10.13 -3.12
N THR A 138 -16.84 -9.54 -2.82
CA THR A 138 -15.69 -9.57 -3.75
C THR A 138 -15.13 -10.97 -3.90
N ALA A 139 -14.49 -11.24 -5.04
CA ALA A 139 -13.52 -12.33 -5.09
C ALA A 139 -12.48 -12.17 -3.97
N PRO A 140 -11.91 -13.26 -3.45
CA PRO A 140 -10.91 -13.16 -2.40
C PRO A 140 -9.62 -12.52 -2.94
N ALA A 141 -9.13 -11.51 -2.24
CA ALA A 141 -7.80 -10.94 -2.43
C ALA A 141 -6.85 -11.51 -1.38
N TYR A 142 -5.58 -11.67 -1.71
CA TYR A 142 -4.59 -12.26 -0.82
C TYR A 142 -3.41 -11.34 -0.61
N PHE A 143 -2.88 -11.34 0.60
CA PHE A 143 -1.58 -10.76 0.91
C PHE A 143 -0.84 -11.62 1.94
N THR A 144 0.46 -11.45 2.00
CA THR A 144 1.34 -12.14 2.95
C THR A 144 2.05 -11.10 3.80
N THR A 145 2.12 -11.32 5.10
CA THR A 145 3.01 -10.58 6.00
C THR A 145 4.26 -11.42 6.29
N ASP A 146 5.41 -10.78 6.24
CA ASP A 146 6.72 -11.38 6.45
C ASP A 146 7.48 -10.53 7.50
N PRO A 147 8.15 -11.12 8.50
CA PRO A 147 8.91 -10.37 9.49
C PRO A 147 10.16 -9.69 8.88
N GLY A 148 10.57 -10.10 7.68
CA GLY A 148 11.81 -9.69 7.07
C GLY A 148 13.03 -10.19 7.83
N LYS A 149 14.22 -9.72 7.44
CA LYS A 149 15.49 -10.03 8.11
C LYS A 149 16.06 -8.75 8.70
N VAL A 150 16.16 -8.69 10.03
CA VAL A 150 16.87 -7.62 10.73
C VAL A 150 18.36 -7.72 10.38
N ILE A 151 18.93 -6.62 9.84
CA ILE A 151 20.35 -6.52 9.45
C ILE A 151 21.12 -5.58 10.36
N TRP A 152 20.44 -4.70 11.07
CA TRP A 152 21.02 -3.80 12.06
C TRP A 152 19.98 -3.42 13.09
N SER A 153 20.37 -3.25 14.35
CA SER A 153 19.47 -2.79 15.41
C SER A 153 20.25 -2.08 16.49
N THR A 154 19.65 -1.07 17.11
CA THR A 154 20.20 -0.37 18.29
C THR A 154 19.07 0.13 19.18
N THR A 155 19.36 0.23 20.49
CA THR A 155 18.43 0.85 21.46
C THR A 155 19.04 2.14 21.95
N VAL A 156 18.25 3.21 21.94
CA VAL A 156 18.67 4.57 22.29
C VAL A 156 17.69 5.20 23.27
N GLY A 157 18.17 6.14 24.10
CA GLY A 157 17.31 7.01 24.88
C GLY A 157 16.65 8.07 24.01
N VAL A 158 15.51 8.61 24.44
CA VAL A 158 14.92 9.81 23.87
C VAL A 158 15.43 11.01 24.67
N PRO A 159 15.99 12.06 24.06
CA PRO A 159 16.41 13.25 24.77
C PRO A 159 15.25 13.85 25.58
N GLU A 160 15.50 14.26 26.86
CA GLU A 160 14.48 14.76 27.76
C GLU A 160 13.68 15.94 27.18
N GLU A 161 14.33 16.78 26.39
CA GLU A 161 13.69 17.93 25.72
C GLU A 161 12.63 17.53 24.67
N LYS A 162 12.67 16.28 24.21
CA LYS A 162 11.84 15.77 23.11
C LYS A 162 10.79 14.75 23.55
N SER A 163 10.78 14.33 24.81
CA SER A 163 9.92 13.24 25.28
C SER A 163 9.19 13.57 26.57
N ALA A 164 7.93 13.19 26.64
CA ALA A 164 7.16 13.17 27.88
C ALA A 164 7.38 11.86 28.70
N GLY A 165 8.33 10.99 28.32
CA GLY A 165 8.58 9.70 28.99
C GLY A 165 9.95 9.12 28.67
N ASP A 166 10.55 8.46 29.66
CA ASP A 166 11.92 7.92 29.66
C ASP A 166 12.09 6.60 28.91
N SER A 167 11.11 6.15 28.14
CA SER A 167 11.16 4.83 27.52
C SER A 167 12.21 4.75 26.41
N PRO A 168 13.20 3.87 26.53
CA PRO A 168 14.18 3.67 25.47
C PRO A 168 13.50 3.13 24.21
N ARG A 169 13.97 3.58 23.05
CA ARG A 169 13.46 3.21 21.74
C ARG A 169 14.44 2.30 21.02
N THR A 170 13.90 1.31 20.33
CA THR A 170 14.69 0.40 19.53
C THR A 170 14.44 0.68 18.04
N TYR A 171 15.52 1.01 17.34
CA TYR A 171 15.56 1.02 15.90
C TYR A 171 15.93 -0.36 15.38
N SER A 172 15.30 -0.76 14.30
CA SER A 172 15.66 -1.94 13.51
C SER A 172 15.69 -1.59 12.03
N VAL A 173 16.76 -1.94 11.35
CA VAL A 173 16.84 -1.88 9.87
C VAL A 173 16.64 -3.28 9.35
N ILE A 174 15.63 -3.44 8.45
CA ILE A 174 15.07 -4.73 8.06
C ILE A 174 15.11 -4.82 6.54
N THR A 175 15.51 -5.97 6.01
CA THR A 175 15.38 -6.29 4.59
C THR A 175 14.19 -7.20 4.36
N LEU A 176 13.40 -6.90 3.34
CA LEU A 176 12.31 -7.73 2.87
C LEU A 176 12.56 -8.11 1.41
N LYS A 177 12.64 -9.41 1.15
CA LYS A 177 12.78 -9.92 -0.22
C LYS A 177 11.40 -10.03 -0.87
N ARG A 178 11.22 -9.35 -1.98
CA ARG A 178 10.03 -9.42 -2.84
C ARG A 178 10.41 -9.92 -4.23
N ARG A 179 9.41 -10.16 -5.07
CA ARG A 179 9.62 -10.56 -6.47
C ARG A 179 10.42 -9.51 -7.25
N GLU A 180 10.17 -8.23 -6.96
CA GLU A 180 10.78 -7.07 -7.64
C GLU A 180 12.20 -6.76 -7.14
N GLY A 181 12.66 -7.41 -6.06
CA GLY A 181 13.98 -7.19 -5.46
C GLY A 181 13.97 -7.18 -3.94
N VAL A 182 15.05 -6.68 -3.36
CA VAL A 182 15.19 -6.49 -1.92
C VAL A 182 14.80 -5.06 -1.56
N PHE A 183 13.93 -4.93 -0.56
CA PHE A 183 13.48 -3.65 -0.03
C PHE A 183 13.99 -3.46 1.39
N LEU A 184 14.38 -2.23 1.69
CA LEU A 184 14.88 -1.83 3.00
C LEU A 184 13.79 -1.11 3.76
N TYR A 185 13.70 -1.41 5.06
CA TYR A 185 12.76 -0.82 6.00
C TYR A 185 13.50 -0.36 7.25
N ALA A 186 12.95 0.63 7.92
CA ALA A 186 13.28 0.96 9.30
C ALA A 186 12.06 0.84 10.18
N LYS A 187 12.22 0.29 11.37
CA LYS A 187 11.19 0.16 12.40
C LYS A 187 11.66 0.88 13.65
N LEU A 188 10.76 1.60 14.31
CA LEU A 188 10.98 2.27 15.58
C LEU A 188 9.93 1.78 16.58
N GLU A 189 10.37 1.26 17.72
CA GLU A 189 9.51 0.68 18.75
C GLU A 189 9.92 1.18 20.14
N ALA A 190 8.93 1.44 21.00
CA ALA A 190 9.11 1.67 22.41
C ALA A 190 8.69 0.42 23.19
N ARG A 191 9.61 -0.23 23.91
CA ARG A 191 9.33 -1.51 24.55
C ARG A 191 8.37 -1.42 25.74
N GLN A 192 8.45 -0.32 26.51
CA GLN A 192 7.69 -0.22 27.77
C GLN A 192 6.25 0.25 27.56
N ASP A 193 6.01 1.10 26.57
CA ASP A 193 4.71 1.74 26.37
C ASP A 193 3.86 1.00 25.32
N GLY A 194 4.38 -0.10 24.74
CA GLY A 194 3.72 -0.80 23.66
C GLY A 194 3.56 0.03 22.38
N TRP A 195 4.20 1.20 22.37
CA TRP A 195 4.10 2.15 21.27
C TRP A 195 4.94 1.70 20.08
N ARG A 196 4.31 1.66 18.89
CA ARG A 196 4.96 1.22 17.65
C ARG A 196 4.60 2.19 16.55
N PHE A 197 5.60 2.63 15.83
CA PHE A 197 5.36 3.27 14.54
C PHE A 197 5.22 2.21 13.44
N PRO A 198 4.39 2.48 12.43
CA PRO A 198 4.41 1.64 11.22
C PRO A 198 5.82 1.60 10.64
N PRO A 199 6.27 0.46 10.11
CA PRO A 199 7.56 0.38 9.44
C PRO A 199 7.65 1.36 8.28
N TYR A 200 8.78 2.05 8.20
CA TYR A 200 9.09 2.96 7.10
C TYR A 200 9.76 2.21 5.96
N GLN A 201 9.18 2.20 4.79
CA GLN A 201 9.85 1.69 3.60
C GLN A 201 10.90 2.71 3.14
N LEU A 202 12.18 2.34 3.19
CA LEU A 202 13.30 3.20 2.81
C LEU A 202 13.55 3.17 1.30
N GLY A 203 13.10 2.11 0.64
CA GLY A 203 13.22 1.93 -0.80
C GLY A 203 13.82 0.60 -1.20
N ARG A 204 14.06 0.43 -2.50
CA ARG A 204 14.79 -0.71 -3.04
C ARG A 204 16.27 -0.60 -2.65
N MET A 205 16.91 -1.75 -2.42
CA MET A 205 18.33 -1.83 -2.07
C MET A 205 19.07 -2.78 -3.01
N LEU A 206 20.26 -2.40 -3.43
CA LEU A 206 21.18 -3.30 -4.12
C LEU A 206 21.79 -4.26 -3.11
N SER A 207 21.53 -5.57 -3.27
CA SER A 207 21.97 -6.60 -2.32
C SER A 207 23.47 -6.73 -2.19
N ALA A 208 24.22 -6.32 -3.22
CA ALA A 208 25.70 -6.33 -3.21
C ALA A 208 26.33 -5.20 -2.36
N MET A 209 25.50 -4.24 -1.92
CA MET A 209 25.95 -3.07 -1.16
C MET A 209 25.21 -2.99 0.16
N PRO A 210 25.82 -3.41 1.28
CA PRO A 210 25.16 -3.30 2.59
C PRO A 210 24.90 -1.84 2.94
N PRO A 211 23.74 -1.54 3.54
CA PRO A 211 23.42 -0.19 3.97
C PRO A 211 24.30 0.21 5.17
N GLN A 212 24.55 1.49 5.29
CA GLN A 212 25.18 2.08 6.45
C GLN A 212 24.08 2.64 7.38
N SER A 213 24.08 2.24 8.65
CA SER A 213 23.10 2.67 9.64
C SER A 213 23.82 3.22 10.85
N GLN A 214 23.50 4.45 11.25
CA GLN A 214 24.10 5.12 12.41
C GLN A 214 23.07 6.04 13.08
N THR A 215 23.27 6.34 14.35
CA THR A 215 22.52 7.39 15.04
C THR A 215 23.41 8.63 15.24
N ASP A 216 22.82 9.83 15.22
CA ASP A 216 23.51 11.07 15.54
C ASP A 216 23.58 11.29 17.08
N ARG A 217 24.01 12.49 17.53
CA ARG A 217 24.08 12.87 18.95
C ARG A 217 22.72 12.99 19.60
N GLU A 218 21.68 13.28 18.82
CA GLU A 218 20.29 13.40 19.25
C GLU A 218 19.54 12.06 19.19
N ASN A 219 20.26 10.97 18.89
CA ASN A 219 19.73 9.63 18.72
C ASN A 219 18.76 9.46 17.53
N ASN A 220 18.74 10.38 16.54
CA ASN A 220 18.03 10.16 15.29
C ASN A 220 18.75 9.11 14.47
N LEU A 221 17.99 8.23 13.82
CA LEU A 221 18.54 7.20 12.92
C LEU A 221 18.80 7.78 11.54
N TYR A 222 19.97 7.45 10.99
CA TYR A 222 20.35 7.69 9.59
C TYR A 222 20.63 6.36 8.92
N VAL A 223 20.01 6.13 7.77
CA VAL A 223 20.24 4.95 6.93
C VAL A 223 20.62 5.42 5.54
N PHE A 224 21.81 5.04 5.09
CA PHE A 224 22.33 5.35 3.76
C PHE A 224 22.52 4.07 2.96
N HIS A 225 21.85 3.95 1.81
CA HIS A 225 21.90 2.75 0.99
C HIS A 225 21.92 3.05 -0.50
N ALA A 226 22.49 2.16 -1.29
CA ALA A 226 22.42 2.19 -2.74
C ALA A 226 21.04 1.68 -3.20
N ALA A 227 20.28 2.54 -3.86
CA ALA A 227 19.01 2.20 -4.51
C ALA A 227 19.24 1.65 -5.93
N GLU A 228 20.23 2.23 -6.64
CA GLU A 228 20.72 1.84 -7.96
C GLU A 228 22.26 1.95 -8.00
N ASP A 229 22.89 1.63 -9.12
CA ASP A 229 24.36 1.58 -9.23
C ASP A 229 25.03 2.92 -8.87
N ASP A 230 24.41 4.04 -9.22
CA ASP A 230 24.92 5.39 -8.99
C ASP A 230 23.99 6.26 -8.12
N LEU A 231 22.83 5.72 -7.71
CA LEU A 231 21.85 6.40 -6.86
C LEU A 231 21.82 5.85 -5.45
N TYR A 232 21.89 6.74 -4.50
CA TYR A 232 21.91 6.45 -3.07
C TYR A 232 20.84 7.25 -2.36
N THR A 233 20.18 6.63 -1.40
CA THR A 233 19.18 7.28 -0.56
C THR A 233 19.69 7.40 0.87
N LEU A 234 19.63 8.59 1.42
CA LEU A 234 19.78 8.87 2.85
C LEU A 234 18.41 9.06 3.45
N THR A 235 18.06 8.25 4.43
CA THR A 235 16.84 8.41 5.22
C THR A 235 17.23 8.80 6.64
N GLN A 236 16.62 9.85 7.17
CA GLN A 236 16.69 10.24 8.58
C GLN A 236 15.36 9.95 9.25
N ILE A 237 15.39 9.41 10.47
CA ILE A 237 14.19 9.17 11.31
C ILE A 237 14.42 9.82 12.66
N ASP A 238 13.54 10.76 13.02
CA ASP A 238 13.55 11.43 14.31
C ASP A 238 13.14 10.48 15.42
N VAL A 239 13.92 10.43 16.50
CA VAL A 239 13.73 9.50 17.62
C VAL A 239 12.45 9.79 18.39
N ALA A 240 12.03 11.04 18.51
CA ALA A 240 10.88 11.45 19.30
C ALA A 240 9.57 11.27 18.57
N THR A 241 9.51 11.75 17.32
CA THR A 241 8.27 11.82 16.54
C THR A 241 8.11 10.67 15.56
N GLY A 242 9.19 9.92 15.28
CA GLY A 242 9.24 8.94 14.22
C GLY A 242 9.09 9.54 12.81
N ARG A 243 9.10 10.86 12.66
CA ARG A 243 9.03 11.47 11.32
C ARG A 243 10.28 11.14 10.53
N SER A 244 10.09 10.80 9.26
CA SER A 244 11.19 10.49 8.35
C SER A 244 11.34 11.57 7.29
N GLY A 245 12.59 11.80 6.89
CA GLY A 245 12.97 12.61 5.74
C GLY A 245 13.93 11.84 4.85
N GLN A 246 13.85 12.05 3.54
CA GLN A 246 14.73 11.40 2.58
C GLN A 246 15.47 12.43 1.72
N ALA A 247 16.71 12.09 1.36
CA ALA A 247 17.50 12.83 0.39
C ALA A 247 18.19 11.83 -0.55
N VAL A 248 18.25 12.16 -1.83
CA VAL A 248 18.86 11.33 -2.86
C VAL A 248 20.22 11.91 -3.23
N TYR A 249 21.20 11.03 -3.43
CA TYR A 249 22.55 11.37 -3.81
C TYR A 249 22.97 10.58 -5.04
N ARG A 250 23.74 11.21 -5.90
CA ARG A 250 24.43 10.55 -7.00
C ARG A 250 25.94 10.50 -6.73
N SER A 251 26.62 9.48 -7.20
CA SER A 251 28.07 9.41 -7.12
C SER A 251 28.72 10.63 -7.81
N LYS A 252 29.66 11.28 -7.15
CA LYS A 252 30.33 12.49 -7.65
C LYS A 252 31.14 12.22 -8.93
N THR A 253 31.65 11.02 -9.07
CA THR A 253 32.43 10.59 -10.22
C THR A 253 32.04 9.17 -10.63
N PRO A 254 31.71 8.89 -11.90
CA PRO A 254 31.29 7.56 -12.36
C PRO A 254 32.33 6.45 -12.11
N LYS A 255 33.63 6.81 -12.02
CA LYS A 255 34.75 5.92 -11.70
C LYS A 255 35.40 6.23 -10.35
N GLY A 256 34.80 7.16 -9.58
CA GLY A 256 35.30 7.53 -8.25
C GLY A 256 34.85 6.57 -7.16
N GLY A 257 35.32 6.84 -5.93
CA GLY A 257 34.88 6.09 -4.77
C GLY A 257 33.36 6.22 -4.56
N ARG A 258 32.72 5.15 -4.07
CA ARG A 258 31.30 5.14 -3.75
C ARG A 258 30.99 6.15 -2.66
N PRO A 259 29.88 6.88 -2.73
CA PRO A 259 29.41 7.71 -1.63
C PRO A 259 29.28 6.91 -0.34
N ARG A 260 29.64 7.51 0.77
CA ARG A 260 29.57 6.88 2.09
C ARG A 260 29.12 7.89 3.15
N MET A 261 28.50 7.41 4.20
CA MET A 261 28.13 8.19 5.35
C MET A 261 29.30 8.21 6.35
N GLU A 262 29.73 9.39 6.75
CA GLU A 262 30.85 9.60 7.66
C GLU A 262 30.42 10.46 8.85
N ARG A 263 30.97 10.15 10.03
CA ARG A 263 30.78 10.97 11.22
C ARG A 263 31.85 12.05 11.30
N LEU A 264 31.41 13.30 11.33
CA LEU A 264 32.28 14.46 11.48
C LEU A 264 32.78 14.58 12.94
N PRO A 265 33.88 15.33 13.18
CA PRO A 265 34.42 15.55 14.52
C PRO A 265 33.40 16.17 15.52
N ASP A 266 32.46 16.97 15.01
CA ASP A 266 31.36 17.55 15.78
C ASP A 266 30.22 16.56 16.05
N GLY A 267 30.32 15.31 15.57
CA GLY A 267 29.37 14.21 15.74
C GLY A 267 28.19 14.23 14.78
N ARG A 268 28.08 15.20 13.88
CA ARG A 268 27.11 15.20 12.78
C ARG A 268 27.46 14.13 11.77
N LEU A 269 26.46 13.66 11.03
CA LEU A 269 26.66 12.72 9.91
C LEU A 269 26.62 13.48 8.57
N ALA A 270 27.56 13.17 7.72
CA ALA A 270 27.66 13.77 6.36
C ALA A 270 27.88 12.68 5.30
N ILE A 271 27.50 12.98 4.08
CA ILE A 271 27.75 12.12 2.93
C ILE A 271 28.99 12.62 2.18
N SER A 272 30.03 11.80 2.14
CA SER A 272 31.24 12.04 1.35
C SER A 272 31.13 11.35 -0.01
N GLY A 273 31.70 11.95 -1.06
CA GLY A 273 31.75 11.38 -2.41
C GLY A 273 30.43 11.39 -3.17
N GLY A 274 29.37 12.00 -2.61
CA GLY A 274 28.04 12.14 -3.24
C GLY A 274 27.66 13.58 -3.50
N ILE A 275 26.84 13.81 -4.54
CA ILE A 275 26.16 15.08 -4.80
C ILE A 275 24.69 14.86 -4.51
N ARG A 276 24.10 15.72 -3.67
CA ARG A 276 22.66 15.70 -3.39
C ARG A 276 21.89 16.12 -4.64
N ILE A 277 20.89 15.35 -5.01
CA ILE A 277 20.00 15.61 -6.13
C ILE A 277 18.77 16.32 -5.62
N THR A 278 18.34 17.37 -6.31
CA THR A 278 17.10 18.09 -6.02
C THR A 278 15.89 17.42 -6.67
N ASP A 279 14.69 17.69 -6.17
CA ASP A 279 13.45 17.13 -6.71
C ASP A 279 13.22 17.52 -8.18
N GLU A 280 13.77 18.66 -8.64
CA GLU A 280 13.71 19.10 -10.02
C GLU A 280 14.55 18.22 -10.95
N GLU A 281 15.73 17.80 -10.49
CA GLU A 281 16.62 16.90 -11.24
C GLU A 281 16.12 15.45 -11.31
N MET A 282 15.21 15.07 -10.41
CA MET A 282 14.55 13.75 -10.41
C MET A 282 13.33 13.67 -11.33
N LYS A 283 12.81 14.80 -11.80
CA LYS A 283 11.69 14.78 -12.75
C LYS A 283 12.12 14.14 -14.06
N PRO A 284 11.34 13.20 -14.61
CA PRO A 284 11.61 12.69 -15.95
C PRO A 284 11.56 13.86 -16.95
N PRO A 285 12.45 13.86 -17.97
CA PRO A 285 12.46 14.92 -18.98
C PRO A 285 11.06 15.08 -19.56
N ALA A 286 10.64 16.34 -19.75
CA ALA A 286 9.32 16.68 -20.27
C ALA A 286 9.06 15.94 -21.60
N ALA A 287 7.80 15.55 -21.86
CA ALA A 287 7.44 14.75 -23.03
C ALA A 287 7.91 15.34 -24.39
N ALA A 288 8.18 16.65 -24.44
CA ALA A 288 8.73 17.34 -25.64
C ALA A 288 10.15 16.87 -26.01
N ASP A 289 10.97 16.46 -25.04
CA ASP A 289 12.32 15.94 -25.32
C ASP A 289 12.33 14.49 -25.79
N ARG A 290 11.27 13.73 -25.50
CA ARG A 290 11.11 12.35 -26.00
C ARG A 290 10.78 12.30 -27.50
N ALA A 291 10.14 13.32 -28.04
CA ALA A 291 9.80 13.40 -29.47
C ALA A 291 11.04 13.60 -30.36
N LYS A 292 12.09 14.24 -29.84
CA LYS A 292 13.34 14.48 -30.58
C LYS A 292 14.26 13.26 -30.70
N LEU A 293 14.03 12.23 -29.88
CA LEU A 293 14.80 10.98 -29.93
C LEU A 293 14.22 9.96 -30.94
N SER A 294 13.07 10.24 -31.55
CA SER A 294 12.43 9.34 -32.52
C SER A 294 12.60 9.76 -33.98
N ASP A 295 13.40 10.80 -34.29
CA ASP A 295 13.76 11.12 -35.66
C ASP A 295 14.65 10.02 -36.22
N ARG A 296 14.03 8.97 -36.76
CA ARG A 296 14.69 8.05 -37.69
C ARG A 296 15.19 8.88 -38.86
N PRO A 297 16.47 8.75 -39.27
CA PRO A 297 16.93 9.30 -40.53
C PRO A 297 16.06 8.71 -41.63
N GLN A 298 15.33 9.56 -42.35
CA GLN A 298 14.66 9.17 -43.58
C GLN A 298 15.76 8.93 -44.61
N GLY A 299 15.97 7.69 -45.01
CA GLY A 299 16.83 7.33 -46.10
C GLY A 299 17.60 6.04 -45.85
N PHE A 300 16.98 4.94 -46.20
CA PHE A 300 17.52 3.83 -47.02
C PHE A 300 16.38 2.96 -47.47
#